data_c04bb051b75d8d2a5003050ce1105324
#
_entry.id   c04bb051b75d8d2a5003050ce1105324
#
_cell.length_a   1.000
_cell.length_b   1.000
_cell.length_c   1.000
_cell.angle_alpha   90.00
_cell.angle_beta   90.00
_cell.angle_gamma   90.00
#
_symmetry.space_group_name_H-M   'P 1'
#
loop_
_entity.id
_entity.type
_entity.pdbx_description
1 polymer ?
#
loop_
_entity_poly.entity_id
_entity_poly.type
_entity_poly.pdbx_seq_one_letter_code
_entity_poly.pdbx_strand_id
1 'polypeptide(L)'
;MTTTAYDTHFMASDIAFTVNRTEVTLNIPFRKVKRLGDIVFGMAGCLFCMRDFSEALIDFILQNKTQFELPRSILEKTNSDFIALIYLSGSCLKVSKMVNDTEFTIENITNVPTVIGSGSFHTQHIIHDCPNAIAVVLEAIKYDQYTAGEVKYCS
;
A
#
# COMPACT_ATOMS: atom_id res chain seq x y z
N MET A 1 0.06 -3.56 -11.10
CA MET A 1 0.33 -2.66 -9.97
C MET A 1 -0.98 -2.05 -9.49
N THR A 2 -0.97 -1.20 -8.55
CA THR A 2 -2.17 -0.68 -7.89
C THR A 2 -1.98 0.77 -7.49
N THR A 3 -3.01 1.40 -6.98
CA THR A 3 -2.93 2.72 -6.38
C THR A 3 -3.42 2.67 -4.94
N THR A 4 -2.58 3.13 -4.03
CA THR A 4 -2.95 3.37 -2.63
C THR A 4 -2.62 4.81 -2.29
N ALA A 5 -3.56 5.53 -1.68
CA ALA A 5 -3.44 6.93 -1.31
C ALA A 5 -3.63 7.11 0.21
N TYR A 6 -2.87 8.03 0.77
CA TYR A 6 -2.96 8.50 2.15
C TYR A 6 -3.14 10.02 2.15
N ASP A 7 -4.20 10.52 2.76
CA ASP A 7 -4.53 11.95 2.78
C ASP A 7 -4.28 12.62 4.15
N THR A 8 -3.53 11.97 5.03
CA THR A 8 -3.28 12.30 6.44
C THR A 8 -4.38 11.89 7.43
N HIS A 9 -5.53 11.44 6.95
CA HIS A 9 -6.66 10.97 7.78
C HIS A 9 -7.12 9.57 7.40
N PHE A 10 -7.09 9.24 6.10
CA PHE A 10 -7.57 7.97 5.55
C PHE A 10 -6.54 7.36 4.63
N MET A 11 -6.62 6.05 4.50
CA MET A 11 -5.99 5.32 3.40
C MET A 11 -7.06 4.69 2.52
N ALA A 12 -6.89 4.78 1.22
CA ALA A 12 -7.76 4.17 0.23
C ALA A 12 -6.95 3.46 -0.84
N SER A 13 -7.49 2.38 -1.40
CA SER A 13 -6.89 1.69 -2.54
C SER A 13 -7.94 1.10 -3.47
N ASP A 14 -7.55 0.85 -4.71
CA ASP A 14 -8.30 0.02 -5.64
C ASP A 14 -8.19 -1.47 -5.27
N ILE A 15 -8.98 -2.31 -5.92
CA ILE A 15 -8.98 -3.77 -5.69
C ILE A 15 -8.33 -4.58 -6.82
N ALA A 16 -7.92 -3.94 -7.90
CA ALA A 16 -7.37 -4.65 -9.05
C ALA A 16 -6.01 -5.28 -8.77
N PHE A 17 -5.81 -6.45 -9.34
CA PHE A 17 -4.52 -7.13 -9.40
C PHE A 17 -4.20 -7.44 -10.86
N THR A 18 -2.94 -7.29 -11.22
CA THR A 18 -2.46 -7.63 -12.56
C THR A 18 -1.31 -8.62 -12.47
N VAL A 19 -1.32 -9.60 -13.38
CA VAL A 19 -0.21 -10.50 -13.59
C VAL A 19 0.22 -10.37 -15.07
N ASN A 20 1.49 -10.07 -15.30
CA ASN A 20 2.00 -9.82 -16.65
C ASN A 20 1.16 -8.79 -17.44
N ARG A 21 0.77 -7.69 -16.76
CA ARG A 21 -0.08 -6.61 -17.31
C ARG A 21 -1.52 -7.02 -17.65
N THR A 22 -1.97 -8.19 -17.19
CA THR A 22 -3.35 -8.64 -17.34
C THR A 22 -4.06 -8.58 -15.99
N GLU A 23 -5.26 -7.99 -15.97
CA GLU A 23 -6.09 -7.99 -14.76
C GLU A 23 -6.49 -9.41 -14.38
N VAL A 24 -6.39 -9.74 -13.09
CA VAL A 24 -6.72 -11.07 -12.55
C VAL A 24 -7.76 -10.91 -11.45
N THR A 25 -8.77 -11.76 -11.47
CA THR A 25 -9.72 -11.89 -10.37
C THR A 25 -9.18 -12.91 -9.35
N LEU A 26 -9.04 -12.49 -8.11
CA LEU A 26 -8.64 -13.38 -7.02
C LEU A 26 -9.85 -14.11 -6.45
N ASN A 27 -9.73 -15.43 -6.29
CA ASN A 27 -10.78 -16.25 -5.65
C ASN A 27 -10.91 -16.00 -4.15
N ILE A 28 -9.84 -15.52 -3.51
CA ILE A 28 -9.82 -15.17 -2.09
C ILE A 28 -9.73 -13.64 -2.00
N PRO A 29 -10.64 -12.99 -1.24
CA PRO A 29 -10.58 -11.55 -1.06
C PRO A 29 -9.26 -11.13 -0.42
N PHE A 30 -8.50 -10.29 -1.12
CA PHE A 30 -7.30 -9.68 -0.60
C PHE A 30 -7.46 -8.16 -0.66
N ARG A 31 -7.32 -7.51 0.48
CA ARG A 31 -7.40 -6.05 0.57
C ARG A 31 -6.00 -5.47 0.68
N LYS A 32 -5.70 -4.50 -0.16
CA LYS A 32 -4.44 -3.75 -0.14
C LYS A 32 -4.42 -2.68 0.96
N VAL A 33 -5.59 -2.27 1.44
CA VAL A 33 -5.75 -1.38 2.59
C VAL A 33 -6.52 -2.11 3.68
N LYS A 34 -6.01 -2.09 4.91
CA LYS A 34 -6.59 -2.79 6.06
C LYS A 34 -6.40 -2.01 7.34
N ARG A 35 -7.32 -2.25 8.27
CA ARG A 35 -7.16 -1.90 9.68
C ARG A 35 -7.03 -3.18 10.52
N LEU A 36 -6.01 -3.24 11.35
CA LEU A 36 -5.78 -4.31 12.31
C LEU A 36 -5.53 -3.67 13.68
N GLY A 37 -6.55 -3.68 14.55
CA GLY A 37 -6.50 -2.94 15.81
C GLY A 37 -6.26 -1.45 15.58
N ASP A 38 -5.18 -0.93 16.13
CA ASP A 38 -4.78 0.47 16.00
C ASP A 38 -3.88 0.76 14.78
N ILE A 39 -3.58 -0.25 14.00
CA ILE A 39 -2.75 -0.12 12.80
C ILE A 39 -3.65 -0.02 11.58
N VAL A 40 -3.44 1.01 10.76
CA VAL A 40 -3.99 1.12 9.41
C VAL A 40 -2.81 1.03 8.44
N PHE A 41 -2.91 0.17 7.44
CA PHE A 41 -1.86 0.04 6.44
C PHE A 41 -2.42 -0.11 5.04
N GLY A 42 -1.66 0.39 4.08
CA GLY A 42 -1.95 0.29 2.65
C GLY A 42 -0.72 -0.16 1.89
N MET A 43 -0.90 -0.87 0.80
CA MET A 43 0.21 -1.50 0.07
C MET A 43 0.06 -1.34 -1.42
N ALA A 44 1.20 -1.40 -2.11
CA ALA A 44 1.29 -1.49 -3.57
C ALA A 44 2.52 -2.33 -3.97
N GLY A 45 2.51 -2.87 -5.19
CA GLY A 45 3.61 -3.64 -5.74
C GLY A 45 3.30 -5.12 -5.88
N CYS A 46 4.27 -5.96 -5.65
CA CYS A 46 4.18 -7.42 -5.80
C CYS A 46 3.17 -8.04 -4.82
N LEU A 47 2.24 -8.85 -5.34
CA LEU A 47 1.22 -9.52 -4.52
C LEU A 47 1.84 -10.40 -3.42
N PHE A 48 2.89 -11.15 -3.73
CA PHE A 48 3.56 -12.01 -2.74
C PHE A 48 4.21 -11.18 -1.62
N CYS A 49 4.81 -10.04 -1.96
CA CYS A 49 5.35 -9.13 -0.96
C CYS A 49 4.26 -8.53 -0.07
N MET A 50 3.13 -8.15 -0.65
CA MET A 50 1.98 -7.64 0.10
C MET A 50 1.42 -8.69 1.07
N ARG A 51 1.37 -9.95 0.67
CA ARG A 51 0.93 -11.06 1.53
C ARG A 51 1.91 -11.30 2.68
N ASP A 52 3.19 -11.42 2.39
CA ASP A 52 4.23 -11.64 3.40
C ASP A 52 4.23 -10.50 4.44
N PHE A 53 4.08 -9.27 3.99
CA PHE A 53 3.99 -8.10 4.86
C PHE A 53 2.73 -8.13 5.74
N SER A 54 1.58 -8.43 5.14
CA SER A 54 0.30 -8.51 5.85
C SER A 54 0.32 -9.61 6.91
N GLU A 55 0.85 -10.78 6.59
CA GLU A 55 1.01 -11.91 7.53
C GLU A 55 1.94 -11.54 8.69
N ALA A 56 3.06 -10.86 8.41
CA ALA A 56 3.98 -10.41 9.45
C ALA A 56 3.35 -9.40 10.41
N LEU A 57 2.50 -8.49 9.91
CA LEU A 57 1.75 -7.56 10.77
C LEU A 57 0.70 -8.28 11.63
N ILE A 58 0.00 -9.23 11.06
CA ILE A 58 -0.97 -10.06 11.80
C ILE A 58 -0.27 -10.82 12.93
N ASP A 59 0.83 -11.47 12.64
CA ASP A 59 1.62 -12.20 13.64
C ASP A 59 2.16 -11.27 14.74
N PHE A 60 2.62 -10.09 14.37
CA PHE A 60 3.06 -9.09 15.33
C PHE A 60 1.96 -8.72 16.32
N ILE A 61 0.74 -8.51 15.84
CA ILE A 61 -0.41 -8.15 16.68
C ILE A 61 -0.85 -9.34 17.53
N LEU A 62 -1.03 -10.51 16.94
CA LEU A 62 -1.54 -11.71 17.64
C LEU A 62 -0.57 -12.21 18.72
N GLN A 63 0.73 -12.06 18.52
CA GLN A 63 1.76 -12.48 19.47
C GLN A 63 2.13 -11.37 20.46
N ASN A 64 1.46 -10.21 20.45
CA ASN A 64 1.75 -9.06 21.29
C ASN A 64 3.24 -8.69 21.33
N LYS A 65 3.91 -8.77 20.19
CA LYS A 65 5.31 -8.38 20.06
C LYS A 65 5.49 -6.88 20.28
N THR A 66 6.56 -6.50 20.90
CA THR A 66 6.89 -5.09 21.16
C THR A 66 7.62 -4.41 20.01
N GLN A 67 8.20 -5.20 19.11
CA GLN A 67 8.95 -4.72 17.96
C GLN A 67 8.48 -5.43 16.70
N PHE A 68 8.17 -4.65 15.65
CA PHE A 68 7.85 -5.16 14.33
C PHE A 68 9.11 -5.26 13.48
N GLU A 69 9.35 -6.44 12.93
CA GLU A 69 10.44 -6.68 12.00
C GLU A 69 9.90 -6.84 10.59
N LEU A 70 10.48 -6.10 9.65
CA LEU A 70 10.14 -6.21 8.23
C LEU A 70 10.59 -7.58 7.68
N PRO A 71 9.72 -8.30 6.96
CA PRO A 71 10.04 -9.63 6.44
C PRO A 71 11.20 -9.60 5.44
N ARG A 72 12.25 -10.38 5.71
CA ARG A 72 13.38 -10.54 4.77
C ARG A 72 12.97 -11.19 3.46
N SER A 73 11.92 -12.00 3.45
CA SER A 73 11.36 -12.63 2.24
C SER A 73 11.01 -11.62 1.15
N ILE A 74 10.65 -10.38 1.53
CA ILE A 74 10.37 -9.30 0.59
C ILE A 74 11.66 -8.84 -0.11
N LEU A 75 12.76 -8.71 0.63
CA LEU A 75 14.07 -8.35 0.06
C LEU A 75 14.65 -9.44 -0.84
N GLU A 76 14.35 -10.70 -0.54
CA GLU A 76 14.81 -11.85 -1.34
C GLU A 76 14.14 -11.92 -2.71
N LYS A 77 13.01 -11.29 -2.90
CA LYS A 77 12.34 -11.14 -4.19
C LYS A 77 12.97 -9.99 -5.00
N THR A 78 14.17 -10.22 -5.51
CA THR A 78 15.00 -9.18 -6.12
C THR A 78 14.40 -8.50 -7.35
N ASN A 79 13.52 -9.20 -8.09
CA ASN A 79 12.88 -8.68 -9.30
C ASN A 79 11.56 -7.95 -9.04
N SER A 80 11.20 -7.74 -7.78
CA SER A 80 9.91 -7.16 -7.41
C SER A 80 10.10 -5.88 -6.61
N ASP A 81 9.20 -4.95 -6.82
CA ASP A 81 9.04 -3.77 -5.97
C ASP A 81 7.94 -3.96 -4.95
N PHE A 82 8.03 -3.24 -3.86
CA PHE A 82 7.04 -3.23 -2.80
C PHE A 82 7.06 -1.90 -2.06
N ILE A 83 5.89 -1.35 -1.79
CA ILE A 83 5.73 -0.15 -0.99
C ILE A 83 4.55 -0.37 -0.03
N ALA A 84 4.73 0.01 1.23
CA ALA A 84 3.68 0.02 2.23
C ALA A 84 3.61 1.37 2.95
N LEU A 85 2.40 1.77 3.29
CA LEU A 85 2.10 2.88 4.19
C LEU A 85 1.57 2.29 5.48
N ILE A 86 2.14 2.66 6.63
CA ILE A 86 1.75 2.12 7.94
C ILE A 86 1.45 3.30 8.87
N TYR A 87 0.21 3.38 9.32
CA TYR A 87 -0.20 4.35 10.34
C TYR A 87 -0.37 3.64 11.68
N LEU A 88 0.37 4.10 12.66
CA LEU A 88 0.32 3.60 14.03
C LEU A 88 0.63 4.72 15.01
N SER A 89 -0.19 4.84 16.06
CA SER A 89 0.05 5.76 17.19
C SER A 89 0.30 7.22 16.76
N GLY A 90 -0.45 7.70 15.77
CA GLY A 90 -0.35 9.08 15.29
C GLY A 90 0.78 9.34 14.30
N SER A 91 1.52 8.32 13.88
CA SER A 91 2.59 8.43 12.90
C SER A 91 2.31 7.56 11.67
N CYS A 92 2.64 8.07 10.49
CA CYS A 92 2.57 7.32 9.25
C CYS A 92 3.97 7.15 8.67
N LEU A 93 4.35 5.91 8.39
CA LEU A 93 5.62 5.55 7.78
C LEU A 93 5.37 4.98 6.37
N LYS A 94 6.21 5.37 5.45
CA LYS A 94 6.33 4.74 4.13
C LYS A 94 7.54 3.83 4.14
N VAL A 95 7.31 2.56 3.87
CA VAL A 95 8.33 1.53 3.73
C VAL A 95 8.39 1.11 2.29
N SER A 96 9.56 1.15 1.69
CA SER A 96 9.70 0.80 0.28
C SER A 96 10.93 -0.05 0.00
N LYS A 97 10.83 -0.84 -1.04
CA LYS A 97 11.89 -1.65 -1.60
C LYS A 97 11.70 -1.67 -3.12
N MET A 98 12.69 -1.22 -3.85
CA MET A 98 12.68 -1.27 -5.31
C MET A 98 13.34 -2.57 -5.82
N VAL A 99 13.27 -2.78 -7.12
CA VAL A 99 13.96 -3.91 -7.77
C VAL A 99 15.46 -3.87 -7.44
N ASN A 100 16.02 -5.00 -7.05
CA ASN A 100 17.41 -5.18 -6.63
C ASN A 100 17.84 -4.49 -5.34
N ASP A 101 16.95 -3.83 -4.61
CA ASP A 101 17.30 -3.31 -3.29
C ASP A 101 17.58 -4.45 -2.31
N THR A 102 18.62 -4.27 -1.50
CA THR A 102 19.03 -5.20 -0.44
C THR A 102 18.57 -4.74 0.95
N GLU A 103 18.04 -3.52 1.04
CA GLU A 103 17.53 -2.91 2.26
C GLU A 103 16.23 -2.19 1.99
N PHE A 104 15.41 -2.05 3.05
CA PHE A 104 14.22 -1.19 3.01
C PHE A 104 14.58 0.28 3.18
N THR A 105 13.87 1.14 2.48
CA THR A 105 13.85 2.59 2.74
C THR A 105 12.64 2.91 3.59
N ILE A 106 12.83 3.65 4.68
CA ILE A 106 11.77 4.04 5.61
C ILE A 106 11.72 5.56 5.70
N GLU A 107 10.55 6.14 5.42
CA GLU A 107 10.31 7.59 5.45
C GLU A 107 9.13 7.90 6.36
N ASN A 108 9.25 8.93 7.19
CA ASN A 108 8.12 9.45 7.96
C ASN A 108 7.29 10.41 7.09
N ILE A 109 6.03 10.05 6.85
CA ILE A 109 5.10 10.81 6.01
C ILE A 109 3.85 11.25 6.77
N THR A 110 3.90 11.33 8.09
CA THR A 110 2.74 11.56 8.95
C THR A 110 1.86 12.72 8.49
N ASN A 111 2.46 13.83 8.09
CA ASN A 111 1.74 15.03 7.66
C ASN A 111 1.87 15.28 6.14
N VAL A 112 2.26 14.26 5.38
CA VAL A 112 2.50 14.37 3.93
C VAL A 112 1.53 13.49 3.18
N PRO A 113 0.51 14.04 2.52
CA PRO A 113 -0.35 13.26 1.62
C PRO A 113 0.49 12.54 0.57
N THR A 114 0.28 11.23 0.43
CA THR A 114 1.15 10.37 -0.36
C THR A 114 0.34 9.39 -1.19
N VAL A 115 0.73 9.21 -2.45
CA VAL A 115 0.20 8.17 -3.33
C VAL A 115 1.32 7.21 -3.68
N ILE A 116 1.04 5.92 -3.60
CA ILE A 116 1.95 4.84 -3.97
C ILE A 116 1.35 3.95 -5.06
N GLY A 117 2.21 3.25 -5.77
CA GLY A 117 1.81 2.38 -6.88
C GLY A 117 1.79 3.09 -8.22
N SER A 118 1.29 2.40 -9.26
CA SER A 118 1.31 2.92 -10.64
C SER A 118 0.51 4.20 -10.82
N GLY A 119 -0.60 4.34 -10.13
CA GLY A 119 -1.43 5.55 -10.21
C GLY A 119 -0.77 6.80 -9.61
N SER A 120 0.31 6.65 -8.86
CA SER A 120 1.04 7.80 -8.29
C SER A 120 1.59 8.74 -9.36
N PHE A 121 1.96 8.22 -10.53
CA PHE A 121 2.42 9.03 -11.65
C PHE A 121 1.36 10.02 -12.13
N HIS A 122 0.09 9.67 -11.96
CA HIS A 122 -1.04 10.49 -12.43
C HIS A 122 -1.61 11.40 -11.33
N THR A 123 -1.48 11.03 -10.07
CA THR A 123 -2.26 11.64 -8.99
C THR A 123 -1.45 12.24 -7.85
N GLN A 124 -0.15 11.94 -7.69
CA GLN A 124 0.66 12.50 -6.60
C GLN A 124 0.67 14.04 -6.62
N HIS A 125 0.72 14.64 -7.79
CA HIS A 125 0.76 16.11 -7.94
C HIS A 125 -0.58 16.80 -7.66
N ILE A 126 -1.70 16.07 -7.69
CA ILE A 126 -3.05 16.61 -7.46
C ILE A 126 -3.65 16.18 -6.12
N ILE A 127 -2.94 15.42 -5.32
CA ILE A 127 -3.49 14.88 -4.05
C ILE A 127 -3.96 16.00 -3.11
N HIS A 128 -3.31 17.15 -3.13
CA HIS A 128 -3.70 18.30 -2.32
C HIS A 128 -5.00 18.98 -2.79
N ASP A 129 -5.37 18.78 -4.05
CA ASP A 129 -6.60 19.34 -4.64
C ASP A 129 -7.77 18.37 -4.52
N CYS A 130 -7.52 17.13 -4.13
CA CYS A 130 -8.56 16.13 -3.90
C CYS A 130 -9.09 16.21 -2.46
N PRO A 131 -10.41 16.03 -2.26
CA PRO A 131 -11.02 16.16 -0.93
C PRO A 131 -10.57 15.06 0.05
N ASN A 132 -10.19 13.88 -0.45
CA ASN A 132 -9.76 12.75 0.38
C ASN A 132 -9.05 11.67 -0.45
N ALA A 133 -8.49 10.66 0.23
CA ALA A 133 -7.79 9.53 -0.41
C ALA A 133 -8.66 8.75 -1.40
N ILE A 134 -9.96 8.61 -1.14
CA ILE A 134 -10.89 7.92 -2.04
C ILE A 134 -10.96 8.66 -3.38
N ALA A 135 -11.10 9.98 -3.36
CA ALA A 135 -11.15 10.80 -4.58
C ALA A 135 -9.84 10.69 -5.39
N VAL A 136 -8.70 10.57 -4.73
CA VAL A 136 -7.40 10.36 -5.38
C VAL A 136 -7.37 9.03 -6.13
N VAL A 137 -7.81 7.95 -5.49
CA VAL A 137 -7.85 6.61 -6.14
C VAL A 137 -8.86 6.59 -7.28
N LEU A 138 -10.03 7.20 -7.12
CA LEU A 138 -11.00 7.34 -8.21
C LEU A 138 -10.44 8.11 -9.40
N GLU A 139 -9.65 9.14 -9.14
CA GLU A 139 -8.97 9.87 -10.21
C GLU A 139 -7.91 9.01 -10.90
N ALA A 140 -7.13 8.24 -10.14
CA ALA A 140 -6.15 7.31 -10.70
C ALA A 140 -6.79 6.27 -11.63
N ILE A 141 -7.97 5.76 -11.30
CA ILE A 141 -8.70 4.78 -12.13
C ILE A 141 -8.97 5.32 -13.55
N LYS A 142 -9.13 6.62 -13.71
CA LYS A 142 -9.37 7.24 -15.02
C LYS A 142 -8.16 7.21 -15.95
N TYR A 143 -6.95 7.22 -15.40
CA TYR A 143 -5.70 7.42 -16.16
C TYR A 143 -4.73 6.26 -16.10
N ASP A 144 -4.76 5.47 -15.03
CA ASP A 144 -3.86 4.33 -14.85
C ASP A 144 -4.54 3.02 -15.23
N GLN A 145 -4.05 2.39 -16.28
CA GLN A 145 -4.60 1.11 -16.77
C GLN A 145 -4.47 -0.05 -15.77
N TYR A 146 -3.65 0.09 -14.74
CA TYR A 146 -3.43 -0.94 -13.71
C TYR A 146 -4.23 -0.70 -12.42
N THR A 147 -4.97 0.40 -12.37
CA THR A 147 -5.81 0.78 -11.24
C THR A 147 -7.27 0.66 -11.66
N ALA A 148 -8.03 -0.20 -11.00
CA ALA A 148 -9.41 -0.47 -11.40
C ALA A 148 -10.26 -1.02 -10.26
N GLY A 149 -11.55 -1.07 -10.50
CA GLY A 149 -12.53 -1.69 -9.63
C GLY A 149 -13.02 -0.79 -8.51
N GLU A 150 -13.52 -1.41 -7.46
CA GLU A 150 -14.05 -0.73 -6.29
C GLU A 150 -12.93 -0.14 -5.43
N VAL A 151 -13.18 1.03 -4.85
CA VAL A 151 -12.25 1.65 -3.90
C VAL A 151 -12.59 1.21 -2.48
N LYS A 152 -11.61 0.65 -1.77
CA LYS A 152 -11.68 0.32 -0.35
C LYS A 152 -10.90 1.36 0.46
N TYR A 153 -11.35 1.65 1.68
CA TYR A 153 -10.71 2.64 2.53
C TYR A 153 -10.73 2.24 4.02
N CYS A 154 -9.80 2.80 4.77
CA CYS A 154 -9.69 2.69 6.23
C CYS A 154 -9.26 4.05 6.83
N SER A 155 -9.79 4.31 7.99
CA SER A 155 -9.41 5.46 8.81
C SER A 155 -8.73 5.02 10.11
#